data_c37bc58690037c14af283464af210692
#
_entry.id   c37bc58690037c14af283464af210692
#
_cell.length_a   1.000
_cell.length_b   1.000
_cell.length_c   1.000
_cell.angle_alpha   90.00
_cell.angle_beta   90.00
_cell.angle_gamma   90.00
#
_symmetry.space_group_name_H-M   'P 1'
#
loop_
_entity.id
_entity.type
_entity.pdbx_description
1 polymer ?
#
loop_
_entity_poly.entity_id
_entity_poly.type
_entity_poly.pdbx_seq_one_letter_code
_entity_poly.pdbx_strand_id
1 'polypeptide(L)'
;FFVTNGTSTSNKMVWHHTVAPGDVVVVDRNCHKSILHSIIMTGAVPVFMTPTRNHLGIIGPIPESEFEPETIRRKIAANPLLAGVDASKVRPRILTMTQSTYDGVLYNTETVKAKLDGWIDNIHFDEAWLPHAAFHPFYQQFHAMGKHTTRPKDAVVYATQSTHKLLAGISQASQVLVQDSQRVKLDRHLFNEAYLMHTSTSPQYAIIASCDVAAAMMEPPGGTALVEESIK
;
A
#
# COMPACT_ATOMS: atom_id res chain seq x y z
N PHE A 1 -13.88 -4.03 0.86
CA PHE A 1 -13.34 -2.68 0.61
C PHE A 1 -14.07 -1.65 1.47
N PHE A 2 -13.40 -0.52 1.70
CA PHE A 2 -13.91 0.58 2.50
C PHE A 2 -13.71 1.89 1.73
N VAL A 3 -14.78 2.64 1.51
CA VAL A 3 -14.72 3.96 0.88
C VAL A 3 -14.20 4.97 1.90
N THR A 4 -13.29 5.83 1.49
CA THR A 4 -12.62 6.80 2.35
C THR A 4 -12.59 8.19 1.70
N ASN A 5 -12.14 9.18 2.46
CA ASN A 5 -11.98 10.55 1.99
C ASN A 5 -10.50 10.93 1.89
N GLY A 6 -9.89 10.54 0.78
CA GLY A 6 -8.47 10.71 0.49
C GLY A 6 -7.60 9.55 0.93
N THR A 7 -6.69 9.13 0.06
CA THR A 7 -5.75 8.03 0.34
C THR A 7 -4.85 8.33 1.56
N SER A 8 -4.62 9.60 1.87
CA SER A 8 -3.94 9.98 3.13
C SER A 8 -4.66 9.46 4.37
N THR A 9 -6.00 9.46 4.35
CA THR A 9 -6.84 8.88 5.41
C THR A 9 -6.75 7.35 5.37
N SER A 10 -6.86 6.76 4.17
CA SER A 10 -6.73 5.31 3.96
C SER A 10 -5.41 4.77 4.53
N ASN A 11 -4.29 5.44 4.25
CA ASN A 11 -2.98 5.06 4.75
C ASN A 11 -2.92 5.06 6.29
N LYS A 12 -3.50 6.08 6.92
CA LYS A 12 -3.56 6.18 8.39
C LYS A 12 -4.43 5.09 9.02
N MET A 13 -5.55 4.73 8.37
CA MET A 13 -6.41 3.63 8.84
C MET A 13 -5.66 2.29 8.85
N VAL A 14 -4.99 1.95 7.74
CA VAL A 14 -4.20 0.73 7.64
C VAL A 14 -3.15 0.69 8.76
N TRP A 15 -2.44 1.79 8.97
CA TRP A 15 -1.39 1.86 9.99
C TRP A 15 -1.91 1.78 11.41
N HIS A 16 -2.96 2.50 11.75
CA HIS A 16 -3.57 2.43 13.10
C HIS A 16 -4.13 1.05 13.42
N HIS A 17 -4.62 0.34 12.41
CA HIS A 17 -5.09 -1.03 12.59
C HIS A 17 -3.94 -2.02 12.79
N THR A 18 -2.81 -1.83 12.09
CA THR A 18 -1.77 -2.86 11.99
C THR A 18 -0.57 -2.64 12.90
N VAL A 19 -0.29 -1.40 13.29
CA VAL A 19 0.98 -0.98 13.90
C VAL A 19 0.77 -0.46 15.32
N ALA A 20 1.55 -0.97 16.26
CA ALA A 20 1.62 -0.52 17.65
C ALA A 20 2.92 0.24 17.95
N PRO A 21 3.00 1.03 19.04
CA PRO A 21 4.23 1.71 19.44
C PRO A 21 5.40 0.75 19.62
N GLY A 22 6.53 1.07 19.01
CA GLY A 22 7.74 0.25 19.04
C GLY A 22 7.81 -0.86 17.98
N ASP A 23 6.74 -1.13 17.24
CA ASP A 23 6.78 -2.07 16.13
C ASP A 23 7.80 -1.63 15.07
N VAL A 24 8.59 -2.56 14.57
CA VAL A 24 9.48 -2.32 13.46
C VAL A 24 8.70 -2.41 12.15
N VAL A 25 8.85 -1.38 11.31
CA VAL A 25 8.13 -1.27 10.04
C VAL A 25 9.12 -1.03 8.89
N VAL A 26 8.87 -1.65 7.74
CA VAL A 26 9.66 -1.46 6.53
C VAL A 26 8.94 -0.47 5.61
N VAL A 27 9.62 0.58 5.19
CA VAL A 27 8.97 1.68 4.48
C VAL A 27 9.82 2.13 3.28
N ASP A 28 9.15 2.34 2.15
CA ASP A 28 9.73 3.05 1.01
C ASP A 28 10.18 4.47 1.42
N ARG A 29 11.45 4.80 1.21
CA ARG A 29 11.96 6.15 1.52
C ARG A 29 11.32 7.23 0.67
N ASN A 30 10.74 6.88 -0.47
CA ASN A 30 9.98 7.76 -1.37
C ASN A 30 8.46 7.70 -1.11
N CYS A 31 8.05 7.31 0.09
CA CYS A 31 6.64 7.23 0.44
C CYS A 31 5.94 8.59 0.52
N HIS A 32 4.63 8.60 0.34
CA HIS A 32 3.82 9.79 0.55
C HIS A 32 3.89 10.27 2.01
N LYS A 33 3.82 11.59 2.22
CA LYS A 33 3.89 12.21 3.57
C LYS A 33 2.90 11.63 4.59
N SER A 34 1.76 11.09 4.17
CA SER A 34 0.81 10.43 5.08
C SER A 34 1.40 9.20 5.75
N ILE A 35 2.33 8.49 5.11
CA ILE A 35 3.04 7.36 5.71
C ILE A 35 4.02 7.87 6.78
N LEU A 36 4.75 8.96 6.53
CA LEU A 36 5.60 9.59 7.56
C LEU A 36 4.78 10.05 8.77
N HIS A 37 3.60 10.63 8.53
CA HIS A 37 2.66 10.97 9.61
C HIS A 37 2.19 9.72 10.35
N SER A 38 1.95 8.61 9.66
CA SER A 38 1.54 7.35 10.28
C SER A 38 2.64 6.77 11.17
N ILE A 39 3.92 6.85 10.77
CA ILE A 39 5.06 6.46 11.62
C ILE A 39 5.03 7.26 12.94
N ILE A 40 4.88 8.59 12.84
CA ILE A 40 4.83 9.47 14.01
C ILE A 40 3.63 9.15 14.91
N MET A 41 2.45 8.98 14.31
CA MET A 41 1.20 8.74 15.04
C MET A 41 1.18 7.39 15.75
N THR A 42 1.79 6.36 15.17
CA THR A 42 1.82 5.01 15.75
C THR A 42 3.01 4.79 16.70
N GLY A 43 4.03 5.65 16.64
CA GLY A 43 5.26 5.43 17.40
C GLY A 43 6.10 4.25 16.88
N ALA A 44 5.96 3.91 15.62
CA ALA A 44 6.70 2.82 14.99
C ALA A 44 8.18 3.16 14.78
N VAL A 45 9.02 2.14 14.68
CA VAL A 45 10.45 2.26 14.35
C VAL A 45 10.66 1.94 12.87
N PRO A 46 10.94 2.93 12.01
CA PRO A 46 11.05 2.72 10.58
C PRO A 46 12.42 2.18 10.17
N VAL A 47 12.39 1.24 9.22
CA VAL A 47 13.52 0.76 8.44
C VAL A 47 13.24 1.11 6.98
N PHE A 48 14.03 2.04 6.42
CA PHE A 48 13.78 2.55 5.08
C PHE A 48 14.45 1.73 3.99
N MET A 49 13.68 1.38 2.94
CA MET A 49 14.19 0.94 1.65
C MET A 49 14.56 2.18 0.83
N THR A 50 15.75 2.19 0.27
CA THR A 50 16.30 3.38 -0.39
C THR A 50 16.24 3.24 -1.91
N PRO A 51 15.48 4.08 -2.61
CA PRO A 51 15.46 4.10 -4.06
C PRO A 51 16.77 4.62 -4.64
N THR A 52 17.06 4.25 -5.87
CA THR A 52 18.16 4.82 -6.65
C THR A 52 17.90 6.28 -7.01
N ARG A 53 18.95 6.99 -7.39
CA ARG A 53 18.87 8.35 -7.97
C ARG A 53 19.85 8.46 -9.13
N ASN A 54 19.46 9.21 -10.16
CA ASN A 54 20.38 9.57 -11.22
C ASN A 54 21.22 10.79 -10.84
N HIS A 55 22.14 11.21 -11.73
CA HIS A 55 23.02 12.36 -11.52
C HIS A 55 22.28 13.73 -11.39
N LEU A 56 21.03 13.79 -11.85
CA LEU A 56 20.16 14.98 -11.68
C LEU A 56 19.32 14.90 -10.40
N GLY A 57 19.46 13.85 -9.60
CA GLY A 57 18.69 13.66 -8.38
C GLY A 57 17.28 13.08 -8.58
N ILE A 58 16.91 12.72 -9.81
CA ILE A 58 15.62 12.08 -10.10
C ILE A 58 15.58 10.70 -9.45
N ILE A 59 14.48 10.42 -8.76
CA ILE A 59 14.28 9.18 -8.02
C ILE A 59 13.97 8.04 -9.01
N GLY A 60 14.76 6.99 -8.91
CA GLY A 60 14.57 5.75 -9.66
C GLY A 60 13.94 4.64 -8.81
N PRO A 61 13.98 3.40 -9.29
CA PRO A 61 13.43 2.27 -8.57
C PRO A 61 14.21 1.93 -7.29
N ILE A 62 13.51 1.34 -6.34
CA ILE A 62 14.12 0.64 -5.21
C ILE A 62 14.82 -0.61 -5.77
N PRO A 63 16.11 -0.80 -5.52
CA PRO A 63 16.83 -2.00 -5.96
C PRO A 63 16.18 -3.28 -5.42
N GLU A 64 16.18 -4.32 -6.21
CA GLU A 64 15.55 -5.60 -5.84
C GLU A 64 16.14 -6.19 -4.55
N SER A 65 17.41 -5.95 -4.30
CA SER A 65 18.11 -6.36 -3.08
C SER A 65 17.57 -5.72 -1.80
N GLU A 66 16.87 -4.60 -1.89
CA GLU A 66 16.23 -3.94 -0.74
C GLU A 66 15.03 -4.74 -0.20
N PHE A 67 14.44 -5.62 -1.03
CA PHE A 67 13.35 -6.51 -0.64
C PHE A 67 13.83 -7.85 -0.08
N GLU A 68 15.16 -8.09 -0.01
CA GLU A 68 15.69 -9.32 0.55
C GLU A 68 15.64 -9.26 2.10
N PRO A 69 15.13 -10.31 2.77
CA PRO A 69 15.07 -10.39 4.23
C PRO A 69 16.39 -10.08 4.92
N GLU A 70 17.51 -10.57 4.38
CA GLU A 70 18.84 -10.34 4.96
C GLU A 70 19.29 -8.87 4.85
N THR A 71 18.91 -8.17 3.78
CA THR A 71 19.20 -6.74 3.66
C THR A 71 18.39 -5.95 4.69
N ILE A 72 17.13 -6.31 4.88
CA ILE A 72 16.28 -5.67 5.89
C ILE A 72 16.80 -5.95 7.30
N ARG A 73 17.22 -7.19 7.61
CA ARG A 73 17.87 -7.54 8.89
C ARG A 73 19.12 -6.72 9.17
N ARG A 74 19.98 -6.54 8.17
CA ARG A 74 21.19 -5.68 8.33
C ARG A 74 20.80 -4.23 8.65
N LYS A 75 19.76 -3.71 8.04
CA LYS A 75 19.24 -2.36 8.31
C LYS A 75 18.62 -2.26 9.72
N ILE A 76 17.91 -3.29 10.17
CA ILE A 76 17.41 -3.39 11.55
C ILE A 76 18.58 -3.34 12.53
N ALA A 77 19.61 -4.17 12.33
CA ALA A 77 20.79 -4.23 13.19
C ALA A 77 21.57 -2.89 13.22
N ALA A 78 21.56 -2.15 12.13
CA ALA A 78 22.23 -0.85 12.01
C ALA A 78 21.37 0.35 12.51
N ASN A 79 20.11 0.11 12.87
CA ASN A 79 19.21 1.19 13.28
C ASN A 79 19.50 1.62 14.72
N PRO A 80 19.88 2.90 14.96
CA PRO A 80 20.22 3.37 16.30
C PRO A 80 19.05 3.30 17.29
N LEU A 81 17.79 3.34 16.81
CA LEU A 81 16.59 3.21 17.63
C LEU A 81 16.38 1.77 18.12
N LEU A 82 17.08 0.81 17.54
CA LEU A 82 17.03 -0.63 17.87
C LEU A 82 18.34 -1.11 18.51
N ALA A 83 19.14 -0.21 19.06
CA ALA A 83 20.38 -0.56 19.75
C ALA A 83 20.12 -1.59 20.86
N GLY A 84 20.83 -2.73 20.82
CA GLY A 84 20.67 -3.81 21.77
C GLY A 84 19.54 -4.82 21.46
N VAL A 85 18.79 -4.59 20.40
CA VAL A 85 17.76 -5.54 19.92
C VAL A 85 18.41 -6.58 19.01
N ASP A 86 18.12 -7.86 19.24
CA ASP A 86 18.55 -8.96 18.37
C ASP A 86 17.74 -8.94 17.05
N ALA A 87 18.35 -8.41 16.00
CA ALA A 87 17.74 -8.27 14.69
C ALA A 87 17.24 -9.60 14.09
N SER A 88 17.82 -10.75 14.51
CA SER A 88 17.39 -12.07 14.02
C SER A 88 16.00 -12.47 14.54
N LYS A 89 15.58 -11.90 15.66
CA LYS A 89 14.27 -12.15 16.29
C LYS A 89 13.21 -11.13 15.91
N VAL A 90 13.59 -10.05 15.21
CA VAL A 90 12.65 -9.02 14.78
C VAL A 90 11.88 -9.50 13.56
N ARG A 91 10.56 -9.53 13.67
CA ARG A 91 9.64 -9.69 12.54
C ARG A 91 8.98 -8.34 12.28
N PRO A 92 9.22 -7.72 11.13
CA PRO A 92 8.58 -6.45 10.83
C PRO A 92 7.05 -6.59 10.75
N ARG A 93 6.35 -5.61 11.30
CA ARG A 93 4.89 -5.61 11.36
C ARG A 93 4.26 -5.37 10.01
N ILE A 94 4.81 -4.46 9.22
CA ILE A 94 4.28 -4.07 7.91
C ILE A 94 5.40 -3.61 6.98
N LEU A 95 5.28 -3.96 5.70
CA LEU A 95 5.90 -3.22 4.61
C LEU A 95 4.89 -2.20 4.10
N THR A 96 5.29 -0.95 3.93
CA THR A 96 4.52 0.03 3.15
C THR A 96 5.38 0.60 2.04
N MET A 97 4.89 0.49 0.80
CA MET A 97 5.57 1.02 -0.37
C MET A 97 4.62 1.72 -1.33
N THR A 98 5.13 2.74 -2.00
CA THR A 98 4.45 3.39 -3.13
C THR A 98 4.56 2.47 -4.34
N GLN A 99 3.43 1.87 -4.75
CA GLN A 99 3.40 0.89 -5.83
C GLN A 99 3.67 1.52 -7.20
N SER A 100 3.22 2.77 -7.38
CA SER A 100 3.46 3.56 -8.59
C SER A 100 3.89 4.97 -8.21
N THR A 101 5.04 5.43 -8.70
CA THR A 101 5.60 6.73 -8.37
C THR A 101 5.21 7.81 -9.38
N TYR A 102 5.36 9.07 -9.00
CA TYR A 102 5.19 10.22 -9.92
C TYR A 102 6.14 10.18 -11.12
N ASP A 103 7.29 9.55 -10.96
CA ASP A 103 8.32 9.43 -11.99
C ASP A 103 8.10 8.24 -12.94
N GLY A 104 6.96 7.54 -12.81
CA GLY A 104 6.57 6.43 -13.67
C GLY A 104 7.21 5.09 -13.32
N VAL A 105 7.80 4.94 -12.13
CA VAL A 105 8.30 3.64 -11.65
C VAL A 105 7.13 2.81 -11.14
N LEU A 106 6.98 1.60 -11.66
CA LEU A 106 5.99 0.60 -11.24
C LEU A 106 6.69 -0.61 -10.62
N TYR A 107 6.12 -1.13 -9.54
CA TYR A 107 6.62 -2.32 -8.88
C TYR A 107 5.72 -3.52 -9.14
N ASN A 108 6.34 -4.64 -9.48
CA ASN A 108 5.65 -5.93 -9.59
C ASN A 108 5.23 -6.40 -8.18
N THR A 109 3.93 -6.36 -7.91
CA THR A 109 3.40 -6.68 -6.59
C THR A 109 3.52 -8.17 -6.26
N GLU A 110 3.48 -9.05 -7.26
CA GLU A 110 3.64 -10.49 -7.07
C GLU A 110 5.06 -10.84 -6.61
N THR A 111 6.08 -10.20 -7.20
CA THR A 111 7.46 -10.37 -6.77
C THR A 111 7.67 -9.92 -5.33
N VAL A 112 7.12 -8.75 -4.96
CA VAL A 112 7.20 -8.23 -3.58
C VAL A 112 6.52 -9.18 -2.59
N LYS A 113 5.31 -9.63 -2.88
CA LYS A 113 4.58 -10.59 -2.04
C LYS A 113 5.36 -11.90 -1.88
N ALA A 114 5.88 -12.47 -2.97
CA ALA A 114 6.62 -13.72 -2.94
C ALA A 114 7.90 -13.65 -2.09
N LYS A 115 8.61 -12.51 -2.12
CA LYS A 115 9.85 -12.33 -1.33
C LYS A 115 9.61 -12.16 0.16
N LEU A 116 8.48 -11.58 0.54
CA LEU A 116 8.24 -11.15 1.92
C LEU A 116 7.17 -11.96 2.66
N ASP A 117 6.37 -12.77 1.95
CA ASP A 117 5.39 -13.65 2.58
C ASP A 117 6.07 -14.63 3.54
N GLY A 118 5.49 -14.81 4.73
CA GLY A 118 6.07 -15.61 5.81
C GLY A 118 7.13 -14.88 6.65
N TRP A 119 7.66 -13.74 6.18
CA TRP A 119 8.67 -12.96 6.88
C TRP A 119 8.13 -11.66 7.49
N ILE A 120 7.05 -11.14 6.95
CA ILE A 120 6.36 -9.92 7.41
C ILE A 120 4.88 -10.23 7.69
N ASP A 121 4.23 -9.49 8.60
CA ASP A 121 2.83 -9.77 8.96
C ASP A 121 1.85 -9.13 7.97
N ASN A 122 2.18 -7.95 7.44
CA ASN A 122 1.31 -7.18 6.56
C ASN A 122 2.09 -6.56 5.41
N ILE A 123 1.47 -6.48 4.23
CA ILE A 123 2.01 -5.78 3.06
C ILE A 123 0.99 -4.73 2.63
N HIS A 124 1.42 -3.48 2.59
CA HIS A 124 0.60 -2.35 2.19
C HIS A 124 1.18 -1.69 0.93
N PHE A 125 0.41 -1.71 -0.14
CA PHE A 125 0.71 -1.01 -1.39
C PHE A 125 -0.09 0.29 -1.45
N ASP A 126 0.62 1.42 -1.49
CA ASP A 126 0.01 2.71 -1.83
C ASP A 126 -0.14 2.79 -3.36
N GLU A 127 -1.32 2.47 -3.84
CA GLU A 127 -1.72 2.47 -5.25
C GLU A 127 -2.49 3.74 -5.63
N ALA A 128 -2.20 4.85 -4.96
CA ALA A 128 -2.95 6.08 -5.15
C ALA A 128 -2.93 6.57 -6.61
N TRP A 129 -1.90 6.25 -7.40
CA TRP A 129 -1.76 6.70 -8.78
C TRP A 129 -2.27 5.71 -9.82
N LEU A 130 -2.26 4.42 -9.55
CA LEU A 130 -2.56 3.41 -10.56
C LEU A 130 -3.75 2.50 -10.21
N PRO A 131 -4.87 3.03 -9.68
CA PRO A 131 -6.03 2.18 -9.32
C PRO A 131 -6.69 1.54 -10.53
N HIS A 132 -6.50 2.09 -11.74
CA HIS A 132 -7.03 1.57 -13.01
C HIS A 132 -6.22 0.38 -13.56
N ALA A 133 -5.04 0.07 -13.03
CA ALA A 133 -4.18 -1.01 -13.53
C ALA A 133 -4.86 -2.38 -13.52
N ALA A 134 -5.77 -2.63 -12.57
CA ALA A 134 -6.48 -3.89 -12.44
C ALA A 134 -7.41 -4.22 -13.62
N PHE A 135 -7.75 -3.23 -14.46
CA PHE A 135 -8.74 -3.35 -15.53
C PHE A 135 -8.14 -3.60 -16.92
N HIS A 136 -6.81 -3.70 -17.04
CA HIS A 136 -6.15 -3.96 -18.31
C HIS A 136 -5.03 -5.01 -18.16
N PRO A 137 -4.93 -6.00 -19.08
CA PRO A 137 -3.94 -7.08 -19.01
C PRO A 137 -2.49 -6.60 -19.01
N PHE A 138 -2.20 -5.45 -19.63
CA PHE A 138 -0.87 -4.85 -19.65
C PHE A 138 -0.29 -4.63 -18.26
N TYR A 139 -1.14 -4.30 -17.28
CA TYR A 139 -0.76 -4.03 -15.89
C TYR A 139 -1.00 -5.21 -14.93
N GLN A 140 -1.18 -6.42 -15.45
CA GLN A 140 -1.64 -7.59 -14.66
C GLN A 140 -0.84 -7.86 -13.38
N GLN A 141 0.46 -7.52 -13.34
CA GLN A 141 1.35 -7.75 -12.20
C GLN A 141 1.64 -6.48 -11.38
N PHE A 142 1.00 -5.37 -11.72
CA PHE A 142 1.28 -4.05 -11.15
C PHE A 142 0.13 -3.52 -10.28
N HIS A 143 -0.67 -4.42 -9.70
CA HIS A 143 -1.69 -4.10 -8.70
C HIS A 143 -1.75 -5.22 -7.66
N ALA A 144 -2.08 -4.86 -6.41
CA ALA A 144 -1.96 -5.78 -5.29
C ALA A 144 -3.01 -6.89 -5.30
N MET A 145 -4.22 -6.61 -5.78
CA MET A 145 -5.38 -7.51 -5.71
C MET A 145 -6.13 -7.56 -7.02
N GLY A 146 -6.54 -8.75 -7.43
CA GLY A 146 -7.31 -9.01 -8.65
C GLY A 146 -7.39 -10.49 -8.94
N LYS A 147 -8.09 -10.85 -10.02
CA LYS A 147 -8.32 -12.26 -10.40
C LYS A 147 -7.03 -13.05 -10.67
N HIS A 148 -5.96 -12.36 -11.05
CA HIS A 148 -4.69 -12.96 -11.44
C HIS A 148 -3.59 -12.78 -10.39
N THR A 149 -3.91 -12.22 -9.22
CA THR A 149 -2.94 -11.98 -8.17
C THR A 149 -2.90 -13.13 -7.18
N THR A 150 -1.70 -13.46 -6.70
CA THR A 150 -1.51 -14.50 -5.70
C THR A 150 -1.92 -13.99 -4.32
N ARG A 151 -2.70 -14.79 -3.61
CA ARG A 151 -3.03 -14.58 -2.21
C ARG A 151 -1.87 -15.09 -1.34
N PRO A 152 -1.19 -14.24 -0.55
CA PRO A 152 -0.11 -14.68 0.33
C PRO A 152 -0.58 -15.71 1.34
N LYS A 153 0.37 -16.53 1.82
CA LYS A 153 0.09 -17.56 2.81
C LYS A 153 -0.09 -16.96 4.22
N ASP A 154 0.78 -16.05 4.59
CA ASP A 154 0.86 -15.50 5.95
C ASP A 154 0.59 -13.99 6.04
N ALA A 155 0.98 -13.21 5.06
CA ALA A 155 0.83 -11.76 5.10
C ALA A 155 -0.55 -11.29 4.63
N VAL A 156 -1.22 -10.43 5.41
CA VAL A 156 -2.43 -9.71 4.97
C VAL A 156 -2.02 -8.59 4.04
N VAL A 157 -2.73 -8.42 2.92
CA VAL A 157 -2.43 -7.40 1.91
C VAL A 157 -3.44 -6.27 1.99
N TYR A 158 -2.92 -5.05 1.99
CA TYR A 158 -3.69 -3.80 1.91
C TYR A 158 -3.31 -3.06 0.64
N ALA A 159 -4.29 -2.49 -0.04
CA ALA A 159 -4.08 -1.52 -1.11
C ALA A 159 -4.90 -0.26 -0.84
N THR A 160 -4.28 0.89 -0.96
CA THR A 160 -4.94 2.19 -0.78
C THR A 160 -4.94 2.94 -2.11
N GLN A 161 -6.12 3.33 -2.57
CA GLN A 161 -6.32 3.84 -3.93
C GLN A 161 -7.05 5.18 -3.91
N SER A 162 -6.60 6.12 -4.74
CA SER A 162 -7.29 7.39 -4.99
C SER A 162 -8.20 7.25 -6.21
N THR A 163 -9.47 6.98 -5.99
CA THR A 163 -10.47 6.89 -7.06
C THR A 163 -10.61 8.22 -7.81
N HIS A 164 -10.32 9.34 -7.13
CA HIS A 164 -10.39 10.69 -7.71
C HIS A 164 -9.21 11.07 -8.63
N LYS A 165 -8.17 10.24 -8.75
CA LYS A 165 -7.01 10.55 -9.62
C LYS A 165 -7.23 10.01 -11.03
N LEU A 166 -7.04 8.72 -11.24
CA LEU A 166 -7.11 8.10 -12.57
C LEU A 166 -8.36 7.21 -12.77
N LEU A 167 -9.32 7.30 -11.86
CA LEU A 167 -10.68 6.83 -12.02
C LEU A 167 -11.64 8.01 -11.95
N ALA A 168 -12.90 7.81 -12.27
CA ALA A 168 -13.90 8.91 -12.39
C ALA A 168 -14.48 9.37 -11.04
N GLY A 169 -13.82 9.12 -9.92
CA GLY A 169 -14.27 9.59 -8.61
C GLY A 169 -14.14 11.11 -8.46
N ILE A 170 -15.08 11.74 -7.74
CA ILE A 170 -14.97 13.17 -7.39
C ILE A 170 -13.82 13.38 -6.39
N SER A 171 -13.39 14.63 -6.23
CA SER A 171 -12.30 14.98 -5.30
C SER A 171 -12.49 14.35 -3.93
N GLN A 172 -11.40 13.81 -3.36
CA GLN A 172 -11.32 13.02 -2.13
C GLN A 172 -11.81 11.56 -2.23
N ALA A 173 -12.50 11.15 -3.30
CA ALA A 173 -12.91 9.76 -3.46
C ALA A 173 -11.67 8.84 -3.42
N SER A 174 -11.70 7.89 -2.51
CA SER A 174 -10.60 6.93 -2.28
C SER A 174 -11.15 5.66 -1.64
N GLN A 175 -10.32 4.63 -1.58
CA GLN A 175 -10.71 3.35 -0.98
C GLN A 175 -9.53 2.60 -0.38
N VAL A 176 -9.84 1.74 0.59
CA VAL A 176 -8.96 0.71 1.09
C VAL A 176 -9.49 -0.64 0.63
N LEU A 177 -8.64 -1.42 -0.01
CA LEU A 177 -8.87 -2.82 -0.31
C LEU A 177 -8.08 -3.68 0.67
N VAL A 178 -8.69 -4.76 1.15
CA VAL A 178 -8.02 -5.69 2.07
C VAL A 178 -8.21 -7.11 1.55
N GLN A 179 -7.12 -7.85 1.48
CA GLN A 179 -7.11 -9.27 1.18
C GLN A 179 -6.54 -10.05 2.36
N ASP A 180 -7.37 -10.86 2.99
CA ASP A 180 -6.93 -11.84 3.98
C ASP A 180 -5.83 -12.73 3.41
N SER A 181 -4.86 -13.11 4.23
CA SER A 181 -3.94 -14.18 3.82
C SER A 181 -4.65 -15.55 3.84
N GLN A 182 -3.94 -16.60 3.45
CA GLN A 182 -4.52 -17.95 3.55
C GLN A 182 -4.74 -18.38 5.00
N ARG A 183 -3.92 -17.88 5.94
CA ARG A 183 -3.92 -18.26 7.36
C ARG A 183 -4.48 -17.20 8.29
N VAL A 184 -4.30 -15.92 7.95
CA VAL A 184 -4.67 -14.79 8.81
C VAL A 184 -5.83 -14.05 8.18
N LYS A 185 -6.83 -13.74 8.98
CA LYS A 185 -7.98 -12.92 8.58
C LYS A 185 -7.91 -11.55 9.24
N LEU A 186 -8.39 -10.55 8.52
CA LEU A 186 -8.61 -9.22 9.06
C LEU A 186 -9.55 -9.27 10.26
N ASP A 187 -9.15 -8.68 11.38
CA ASP A 187 -10.10 -8.35 12.43
C ASP A 187 -10.93 -7.13 11.98
N ARG A 188 -12.17 -7.43 11.57
CA ARG A 188 -13.06 -6.41 11.02
C ARG A 188 -13.51 -5.39 12.08
N HIS A 189 -13.59 -5.78 13.34
CA HIS A 189 -13.98 -4.88 14.42
C HIS A 189 -12.87 -3.88 14.70
N LEU A 190 -11.64 -4.34 14.87
CA LEU A 190 -10.48 -3.45 15.04
C LEU A 190 -10.25 -2.57 13.83
N PHE A 191 -10.43 -3.09 12.60
CA PHE A 191 -10.31 -2.26 11.41
C PHE A 191 -11.40 -1.19 11.33
N ASN A 192 -12.62 -1.53 11.72
CA ASN A 192 -13.72 -0.56 11.79
C ASN A 192 -13.45 0.56 12.80
N GLU A 193 -12.87 0.24 13.96
CA GLU A 193 -12.44 1.26 14.93
C GLU A 193 -11.40 2.22 14.33
N ALA A 194 -10.36 1.67 13.68
CA ALA A 194 -9.37 2.48 12.98
C ALA A 194 -10.01 3.32 11.84
N TYR A 195 -11.01 2.78 11.15
CA TYR A 195 -11.79 3.49 10.14
C TYR A 195 -12.53 4.67 10.76
N LEU A 196 -13.27 4.45 11.86
CA LEU A 196 -14.06 5.48 12.53
C LEU A 196 -13.18 6.58 13.15
N MET A 197 -11.97 6.26 13.61
CA MET A 197 -11.02 7.24 14.14
C MET A 197 -10.57 8.27 13.09
N HIS A 198 -10.60 7.93 11.80
CA HIS A 198 -10.09 8.74 10.72
C HIS A 198 -11.16 9.28 9.77
N THR A 199 -12.43 8.92 9.98
CA THR A 199 -13.54 9.38 9.15
C THR A 199 -14.55 10.17 9.95
N SER A 200 -15.33 10.99 9.26
CA SER A 200 -16.50 11.63 9.84
C SER A 200 -17.62 10.60 10.07
N THR A 201 -18.38 10.77 11.14
CA THR A 201 -19.63 10.03 11.38
C THR A 201 -20.77 10.46 10.44
N SER A 202 -20.56 11.54 9.65
CA SER A 202 -21.49 12.04 8.65
C SER A 202 -20.99 11.70 7.24
N PRO A 203 -21.46 10.60 6.63
CA PRO A 203 -20.95 10.15 5.34
C PRO A 203 -21.31 11.15 4.22
N GLN A 204 -20.33 11.39 3.35
CA GLN A 204 -20.50 12.20 2.15
C GLN A 204 -20.98 11.29 1.01
N TYR A 205 -22.30 11.23 0.81
CA TYR A 205 -22.91 10.33 -0.19
C TYR A 205 -22.44 10.58 -1.62
N ALA A 206 -22.10 11.82 -1.98
CA ALA A 206 -21.57 12.13 -3.31
C ALA A 206 -20.23 11.45 -3.56
N ILE A 207 -19.35 11.35 -2.54
CA ILE A 207 -18.08 10.61 -2.64
C ILE A 207 -18.34 9.12 -2.84
N ILE A 208 -19.25 8.53 -2.05
CA ILE A 208 -19.60 7.11 -2.14
C ILE A 208 -20.18 6.79 -3.52
N ALA A 209 -21.17 7.58 -3.96
CA ALA A 209 -21.81 7.42 -5.27
C ALA A 209 -20.79 7.55 -6.42
N SER A 210 -19.83 8.47 -6.33
CA SER A 210 -18.80 8.62 -7.35
C SER A 210 -17.87 7.40 -7.45
N CYS A 211 -17.59 6.72 -6.34
CA CYS A 211 -16.84 5.46 -6.36
C CYS A 211 -17.64 4.35 -7.05
N ASP A 212 -18.94 4.28 -6.82
CA ASP A 212 -19.85 3.31 -7.46
C ASP A 212 -19.95 3.55 -8.96
N VAL A 213 -20.13 4.80 -9.37
CA VAL A 213 -20.12 5.21 -10.80
C VAL A 213 -18.78 4.87 -11.45
N ALA A 214 -17.66 5.17 -10.77
CA ALA A 214 -16.32 4.83 -11.28
C ALA A 214 -16.17 3.32 -11.47
N ALA A 215 -16.67 2.51 -10.54
CA ALA A 215 -16.65 1.05 -10.67
C ALA A 215 -17.46 0.58 -11.89
N ALA A 216 -18.69 1.12 -12.07
CA ALA A 216 -19.54 0.80 -13.23
C ALA A 216 -18.89 1.20 -14.57
N MET A 217 -18.20 2.35 -14.63
CA MET A 217 -17.44 2.77 -15.83
C MET A 217 -16.29 1.82 -16.18
N MET A 218 -15.72 1.15 -15.17
CA MET A 218 -14.61 0.21 -15.35
C MET A 218 -15.07 -1.23 -15.64
N GLU A 219 -16.37 -1.50 -15.62
CA GLU A 219 -16.89 -2.80 -16.08
C GLU A 219 -16.57 -3.05 -17.56
N PRO A 220 -16.31 -4.32 -17.96
CA PRO A 220 -16.03 -4.64 -19.36
C PRO A 220 -17.17 -4.23 -20.30
N PRO A 221 -16.86 -3.64 -21.48
CA PRO A 221 -15.52 -3.36 -22.01
C PRO A 221 -14.93 -2.00 -21.60
N GLY A 222 -15.64 -1.19 -20.80
CA GLY A 222 -15.31 0.21 -20.53
C GLY A 222 -13.91 0.38 -19.95
N GLY A 223 -13.57 -0.35 -18.88
CA GLY A 223 -12.27 -0.24 -18.23
C GLY A 223 -11.10 -0.57 -19.16
N THR A 224 -11.19 -1.66 -19.91
CA THR A 224 -10.16 -2.03 -20.86
C THR A 224 -10.00 -0.96 -21.94
N ALA A 225 -11.10 -0.44 -22.51
CA ALA A 225 -11.07 0.59 -23.55
C ALA A 225 -10.42 1.90 -23.04
N LEU A 226 -10.80 2.36 -21.85
CA LEU A 226 -10.26 3.58 -21.25
C LEU A 226 -8.74 3.47 -20.98
N VAL A 227 -8.29 2.33 -20.48
CA VAL A 227 -6.86 2.12 -20.22
C VAL A 227 -6.08 1.95 -21.52
N GLU A 228 -6.66 1.29 -22.53
CA GLU A 228 -6.08 1.16 -23.89
C GLU A 228 -5.78 2.52 -24.51
N GLU A 229 -6.67 3.50 -24.36
CA GLU A 229 -6.44 4.87 -24.84
C GLU A 229 -5.25 5.55 -24.16
N SER A 230 -4.99 5.21 -22.90
CA SER A 230 -3.87 5.77 -22.13
C SER A 230 -2.52 5.14 -22.47
N ILE A 231 -2.51 3.93 -23.05
CA ILE A 231 -1.29 3.19 -23.41
C ILE A 231 -0.77 3.63 -24.80
N LYS A 232 -1.63 4.12 -25.68
CA LYS A 232 -1.29 4.59 -27.03
C LYS A 232 -0.55 5.91 -27.01
#